data_ad4b720996f93734aeb08faa636336b1
#
_entry.id   ad4b720996f93734aeb08faa636336b1
#
_cell.length_a   1.000
_cell.length_b   1.000
_cell.length_c   1.000
_cell.angle_alpha   90.00
_cell.angle_beta   90.00
_cell.angle_gamma   90.00
#
_symmetry.space_group_name_H-M   'P 1'
#
loop_
_entity.id
_entity.type
_entity.pdbx_description
1 polymer ?
#
loop_
_entity_poly.entity_id
_entity_poly.type
_entity_poly.pdbx_seq_one_letter_code
_entity_poly.pdbx_strand_id
1 'polypeptide(L)' 'MATTTFLMALALMLILEGVLPFLAPNLWRDTFRKITQMSDGQIRFVGLSSMIVGLMILWFVRM' A
#
# COMPACT_ATOMS: atom_id res chain seq x y z
N MET A 1 21.64 1.04 10.63
CA MET A 1 21.84 0.94 9.19
C MET A 1 20.96 -0.12 8.57
N ALA A 2 21.07 -1.38 8.97
CA ALA A 2 20.20 -2.42 8.43
C ALA A 2 18.74 -2.15 8.72
N THR A 3 18.43 -1.64 9.93
CA THR A 3 17.07 -1.33 10.32
C THR A 3 16.51 -0.22 9.44
N THR A 4 17.30 0.83 9.18
CA THR A 4 16.87 1.93 8.32
C THR A 4 16.60 1.44 6.91
N THR A 5 17.48 0.62 6.37
CA THR A 5 17.29 0.04 5.04
C THR A 5 16.04 -0.80 4.98
N PHE A 6 15.81 -1.62 6.00
CA PHE A 6 14.60 -2.45 6.09
C PHE A 6 13.35 -1.59 6.12
N LEU A 7 13.35 -0.53 6.92
CA LEU A 7 12.19 0.36 7.01
C LEU A 7 11.92 1.07 5.70
N MET A 8 12.96 1.50 5.00
CA MET A 8 12.77 2.12 3.70
C MET A 8 12.20 1.15 2.68
N ALA A 9 12.70 -0.08 2.69
CA ALA A 9 12.18 -1.11 1.79
C ALA A 9 10.72 -1.41 2.10
N LEU A 10 10.37 -1.50 3.38
CA LEU A 10 9.00 -1.74 3.81
C LEU A 10 8.09 -0.60 3.37
N ALA A 11 8.55 0.64 3.54
CA ALA A 11 7.78 1.81 3.13
C ALA A 11 7.52 1.81 1.63
N LEU A 12 8.53 1.52 0.84
CA LEU A 12 8.39 1.45 -0.61
C LEU A 12 7.44 0.33 -1.00
N MET A 13 7.52 -0.80 -0.33
CA MET A 13 6.62 -1.92 -0.59
C MET A 13 5.17 -1.53 -0.31
N LEU A 14 4.92 -0.85 0.80
CA LEU A 14 3.58 -0.39 1.14
C LEU A 14 3.04 0.58 0.11
N ILE A 15 3.89 1.48 -0.39
CA ILE A 15 3.47 2.42 -1.42
C ILE A 15 3.12 1.68 -2.70
N LEU A 16 3.97 0.77 -3.13
CA LEU A 16 3.73 0.00 -4.35
C LEU A 16 2.48 -0.86 -4.23
N GLU A 17 2.32 -1.52 -3.10
CA GLU A 17 1.12 -2.33 -2.89
C GLU A 17 -0.13 -1.49 -2.83
N GLY A 18 -0.03 -0.25 -2.34
CA GLY A 18 -1.16 0.65 -2.28
C GLY A 18 -1.55 1.21 -3.64
N VAL A 19 -0.59 1.37 -4.54
CA VAL A 19 -0.84 1.91 -5.87
C VAL A 19 -1.78 1.00 -6.67
N LEU A 20 -1.57 -0.31 -6.59
CA LEU A 20 -2.39 -1.26 -7.35
C LEU A 20 -3.88 -1.17 -7.00
N PRO A 21 -4.28 -1.30 -5.71
CA PRO A 21 -5.70 -1.17 -5.38
C PRO A 21 -6.23 0.23 -5.58
N PHE A 22 -5.37 1.25 -5.54
CA PHE A 22 -5.82 2.62 -5.74
C PHE A 22 -6.11 2.92 -7.20
N LEU A 23 -5.19 2.53 -8.11
CA LEU A 23 -5.33 2.86 -9.53
C LEU A 23 -6.12 1.81 -10.31
N ALA A 24 -6.00 0.56 -9.93
CA ALA A 24 -6.65 -0.54 -10.64
C ALA A 24 -7.38 -1.47 -9.68
N PRO A 25 -8.44 -0.98 -9.01
CA PRO A 25 -9.16 -1.80 -8.03
C PRO A 25 -9.77 -3.05 -8.65
N ASN A 26 -10.14 -3.00 -9.94
CA ASN A 26 -10.70 -4.16 -10.61
C ASN A 26 -9.71 -5.31 -10.70
N LEU A 27 -8.46 -4.99 -11.09
CA LEU A 27 -7.40 -6.00 -11.16
C LEU A 27 -7.10 -6.56 -9.78
N TRP A 28 -7.02 -5.68 -8.80
CA TRP A 28 -6.74 -6.09 -7.43
C TRP A 28 -7.84 -7.01 -6.92
N ARG A 29 -9.10 -6.67 -7.20
CA ARG A 29 -10.23 -7.47 -6.78
C ARG A 29 -10.21 -8.84 -7.45
N ASP A 30 -9.90 -8.89 -8.74
CA ASP A 30 -9.84 -10.16 -9.46
C ASP A 30 -8.77 -11.08 -8.87
N THR A 31 -7.63 -10.51 -8.49
CA THR A 31 -6.56 -11.28 -7.89
C THR A 31 -6.96 -11.86 -6.53
N PHE A 32 -7.73 -11.10 -5.76
CA PHE A 32 -8.12 -11.50 -4.40
C PHE A 32 -9.61 -11.78 -4.29
N ARG A 33 -10.22 -12.27 -5.35
CA ARG A 33 -11.67 -12.45 -5.42
C ARG A 33 -12.20 -13.27 -4.26
N LYS A 34 -11.48 -14.28 -3.82
CA LYS A 34 -11.94 -15.15 -2.74
C LYS A 34 -11.87 -14.49 -1.36
N ILE A 35 -11.12 -13.42 -1.23
CA ILE A 35 -10.83 -12.81 0.07
C ILE A 35 -11.65 -11.57 0.31
N THR A 36 -11.96 -10.82 -0.75
CA THR A 36 -12.57 -9.51 -0.59
C THR A 36 -13.90 -9.39 -1.33
N GLN A 37 -14.89 -8.84 -0.61
CA GLN A 37 -16.17 -8.45 -1.18
C GLN A 37 -16.32 -6.94 -1.11
N MET A 38 -15.21 -6.23 -0.99
CA MET A 38 -15.21 -4.79 -0.87
C MET A 38 -15.57 -4.12 -2.19
N SER A 39 -16.21 -2.96 -2.09
CA SER A 39 -16.48 -2.14 -3.27
C SER A 39 -15.19 -1.50 -3.78
N ASP A 40 -15.24 -0.98 -5.02
CA ASP A 40 -14.08 -0.30 -5.60
C ASP A 40 -13.61 0.85 -4.72
N GLY A 41 -14.55 1.60 -4.15
CA GLY A 41 -14.19 2.71 -3.28
C GLY A 41 -13.46 2.25 -2.02
N GLN A 42 -13.89 1.13 -1.45
CA GLN A 42 -13.23 0.58 -0.27
C GLN A 42 -11.83 0.08 -0.60
N ILE A 43 -11.66 -0.56 -1.75
CA ILE A 43 -10.36 -1.04 -2.19
C ILE A 43 -9.41 0.12 -2.40
N ARG A 44 -9.89 1.19 -3.03
CA ARG A 44 -9.08 2.38 -3.25
C ARG A 44 -8.72 3.05 -1.93
N PHE A 45 -9.64 3.05 -0.98
CA PHE A 45 -9.35 3.59 0.35
C PHE A 45 -8.24 2.81 1.04
N VAL A 46 -8.29 1.48 0.94
CA VAL A 46 -7.22 0.64 1.50
C VAL A 46 -5.89 0.96 0.85
N GLY A 47 -5.87 1.10 -0.49
CA GLY A 47 -4.65 1.44 -1.19
C GLY A 47 -4.11 2.79 -0.79
N LEU A 48 -4.98 3.78 -0.68
CA LEU A 48 -4.59 5.12 -0.26
C LEU A 48 -4.01 5.09 1.15
N SER A 49 -4.66 4.36 2.06
CA SER A 49 -4.17 4.23 3.43
C SER A 49 -2.79 3.62 3.46
N SER A 50 -2.56 2.58 2.66
CA SER A 50 -1.26 1.93 2.60
C SER A 50 -0.18 2.88 2.09
N MET A 51 -0.52 3.68 1.07
CA MET A 51 0.43 4.66 0.55
C MET A 51 0.76 5.72 1.60
N ILE A 52 -0.24 6.19 2.33
CA ILE A 52 -0.02 7.19 3.37
C ILE A 52 0.88 6.63 4.46
N VAL A 53 0.62 5.40 4.90
CA VAL A 53 1.46 4.76 5.90
C VAL A 53 2.90 4.63 5.41
N GLY A 54 3.07 4.21 4.15
CA GLY A 54 4.41 4.11 3.57
C GLY A 54 5.13 5.45 3.53
N LEU A 55 4.41 6.51 3.16
CA LEU A 55 4.98 7.85 3.14
C LEU A 55 5.37 8.32 4.53
N MET A 56 4.54 8.01 5.52
CA MET A 56 4.85 8.37 6.91
C MET A 56 6.11 7.65 7.40
N ILE A 57 6.26 6.39 7.04
CA ILE A 57 7.47 5.64 7.40
C ILE A 57 8.70 6.27 6.74
N LEU A 58 8.60 6.59 5.45
CA LEU A 58 9.70 7.25 4.76
C LEU A 58 10.06 8.58 5.39
N TRP A 59 9.05 9.36 5.73
CA TRP A 59 9.28 10.64 6.39
C TRP A 59 10.03 10.45 7.70
N PHE A 60 9.59 9.48 8.49
CA PHE A 60 10.19 9.20 9.79
C PHE A 60 11.64 8.76 9.65
N VAL A 61 11.91 7.91 8.66
CA VAL A 61 13.25 7.38 8.46
C VAL A 61 14.22 8.44 7.96
N ARG A 62 13.72 9.37 7.15
CA ARG A 62 14.58 10.43 6.61
C ARG A 62 14.88 11.52 7.62
N MET A 63 14.10 11.63 8.67
CA MET A 63 14.42 12.57 9.74
C MET A 63 15.58 12.01 10.58
#